data_2fc23d2b064575601610632fbcc84950
#
_entry.id   2fc23d2b064575601610632fbcc84950
#
_cell.length_a   1.000
_cell.length_b   1.000
_cell.length_c   1.000
_cell.angle_alpha   90.00
_cell.angle_beta   90.00
_cell.angle_gamma   90.00
#
_symmetry.space_group_name_H-M   'P 1'
#
loop_
_entity.id
_entity.type
_entity.pdbx_description
1 polymer ?
#
loop_
_entity_poly.entity_id
_entity_poly.type
_entity_poly.pdbx_seq_one_letter_code
_entity_poly.pdbx_strand_id
1 'polypeptide(L)'
;MEDSESQIRRYEFKKALNELTKLHGRGTELISLYIPPDKQISDVVQYLREEFSTSSNIKSKSTRKNVLAAIESIMSRLKYYKAPPETGLVFFVGHVATRGDQTEMYTKIIEPPEPFQTFMYKCDSVFHLEQLQTQLGEKEIYGLIVMDRKEATVGVLSGTNINVITNEQSLVPSKHHQGGQSSRRYERLIEIAAHEFFKKVGDIANDAFMPSIREMKAIFIGGPGGVLEGSGNSQLRGYGCTFQGKETSCIPDRRGGRGQKMGIHT
;
A
#
# COMPACT_ATOMS: atom_id res chain seq x y z
N MET A 1 7.63 23.07 -3.43
CA MET A 1 6.22 23.52 -3.33
C MET A 1 5.25 22.31 -3.22
N GLU A 2 5.49 21.20 -3.89
CA GLU A 2 4.68 19.95 -3.78
C GLU A 2 4.62 19.37 -2.36
N ASP A 3 5.72 19.40 -1.62
CA ASP A 3 5.77 18.90 -0.22
C ASP A 3 4.83 19.65 0.74
N SER A 4 4.68 20.95 0.55
CA SER A 4 3.83 21.78 1.42
C SER A 4 2.33 21.50 1.19
N GLU A 5 1.89 21.33 -0.06
CA GLU A 5 0.50 21.00 -0.38
C GLU A 5 0.13 19.58 0.10
N SER A 6 1.03 18.63 -0.05
CA SER A 6 0.86 17.26 0.44
C SER A 6 0.70 17.21 1.96
N GLN A 7 1.51 17.97 2.71
CA GLN A 7 1.41 18.07 4.16
C GLN A 7 0.11 18.72 4.61
N ILE A 8 -0.35 19.76 3.92
CA ILE A 8 -1.62 20.43 4.22
C ILE A 8 -2.80 19.47 4.01
N ARG A 9 -2.85 18.79 2.86
CA ARG A 9 -3.89 17.78 2.57
C ARG A 9 -3.93 16.67 3.62
N ARG A 10 -2.74 16.17 4.03
CA ARG A 10 -2.64 15.13 5.07
C ARG A 10 -3.13 15.63 6.42
N TYR A 11 -2.82 16.89 6.78
CA TYR A 11 -3.32 17.50 8.01
C TYR A 11 -4.85 17.65 8.00
N GLU A 12 -5.41 18.18 6.91
CA GLU A 12 -6.86 18.35 6.75
C GLU A 12 -7.59 17.00 6.79
N PHE A 13 -7.03 15.99 6.14
CA PHE A 13 -7.55 14.63 6.19
C PHE A 13 -7.55 14.07 7.61
N LYS A 14 -6.44 14.20 8.34
CA LYS A 14 -6.34 13.79 9.75
C LYS A 14 -7.36 14.51 10.63
N LYS A 15 -7.52 15.81 10.42
CA LYS A 15 -8.50 16.63 11.13
C LYS A 15 -9.93 16.13 10.86
N ALA A 16 -10.28 15.89 9.60
CA ALA A 16 -11.59 15.36 9.21
C ALA A 16 -11.88 14.00 9.86
N LEU A 17 -10.92 13.07 9.89
CA LEU A 17 -11.11 11.78 10.55
C LEU A 17 -11.29 11.92 12.07
N ASN A 18 -10.53 12.80 12.72
CA ASN A 18 -10.67 13.08 14.15
C ASN A 18 -12.02 13.72 14.50
N GLU A 19 -12.60 14.51 13.61
CA GLU A 19 -13.95 15.04 13.76
C GLU A 19 -14.99 13.92 13.66
N LEU A 20 -14.88 13.06 12.62
CA LEU A 20 -15.79 11.94 12.38
C LEU A 20 -15.79 10.91 13.52
N THR A 21 -14.64 10.67 14.15
CA THR A 21 -14.51 9.74 15.29
C THR A 21 -15.36 10.17 16.50
N LYS A 22 -15.65 11.47 16.64
CA LYS A 22 -16.42 12.01 17.76
C LYS A 22 -17.93 11.98 17.53
N LEU A 23 -18.35 11.67 16.31
CA LEU A 23 -19.75 11.68 15.92
C LEU A 23 -20.40 10.32 16.19
N HIS A 24 -21.56 10.34 16.82
CA HIS A 24 -22.32 9.15 17.13
C HIS A 24 -23.79 9.35 16.72
N GLY A 25 -24.39 8.29 16.18
CA GLY A 25 -25.83 8.19 15.97
C GLY A 25 -26.52 7.70 17.26
N ARG A 26 -27.84 7.85 17.33
CA ARG A 26 -28.66 7.25 18.41
C ARG A 26 -28.96 5.78 18.16
N GLY A 27 -28.94 5.39 16.92
CA GLY A 27 -29.10 4.04 16.45
C GLY A 27 -28.17 3.80 15.26
N THR A 28 -28.40 2.72 14.53
CA THR A 28 -27.66 2.38 13.32
C THR A 28 -28.09 3.25 12.15
N GLU A 29 -27.79 4.55 12.19
CA GLU A 29 -28.28 5.57 11.25
C GLU A 29 -27.15 6.37 10.58
N LEU A 30 -25.87 5.99 10.87
CA LEU A 30 -24.71 6.58 10.23
C LEU A 30 -24.19 5.65 9.12
N ILE A 31 -24.18 6.15 7.89
CA ILE A 31 -23.74 5.41 6.72
C ILE A 31 -22.29 5.74 6.39
N SER A 32 -21.46 4.71 6.28
CA SER A 32 -20.11 4.77 5.73
C SER A 32 -20.11 4.03 4.40
N LEU A 33 -19.94 4.77 3.29
CA LEU A 33 -19.90 4.23 1.94
C LEU A 33 -18.54 4.53 1.32
N TYR A 34 -17.80 3.47 0.96
CA TYR A 34 -16.50 3.51 0.31
C TYR A 34 -16.63 3.03 -1.13
N ILE A 35 -16.25 3.88 -2.07
CA ILE A 35 -16.34 3.64 -3.50
C ILE A 35 -14.93 3.64 -4.08
N PRO A 36 -14.34 2.48 -4.42
CA PRO A 36 -13.02 2.41 -5.01
C PRO A 36 -13.01 2.99 -6.43
N PRO A 37 -11.82 3.37 -6.97
CA PRO A 37 -11.71 4.07 -8.24
C PRO A 37 -12.19 3.26 -9.46
N ASP A 38 -12.15 1.93 -9.38
CA ASP A 38 -12.57 1.00 -10.43
C ASP A 38 -14.08 0.73 -10.45
N LYS A 39 -14.82 1.19 -9.42
CA LYS A 39 -16.28 0.94 -9.30
C LYS A 39 -17.08 1.95 -10.09
N GLN A 40 -18.02 1.48 -10.92
CA GLN A 40 -18.91 2.37 -11.67
C GLN A 40 -19.94 3.03 -10.76
N ILE A 41 -20.16 4.33 -10.93
CA ILE A 41 -21.15 5.09 -10.14
C ILE A 41 -22.59 4.57 -10.37
N SER A 42 -22.91 4.11 -11.60
CA SER A 42 -24.19 3.47 -11.91
C SER A 42 -24.51 2.27 -11.02
N ASP A 43 -23.49 1.42 -10.79
CA ASP A 43 -23.65 0.20 -9.97
C ASP A 43 -23.86 0.56 -8.50
N VAL A 44 -23.14 1.60 -8.04
CA VAL A 44 -23.30 2.12 -6.67
C VAL A 44 -24.71 2.68 -6.47
N VAL A 45 -25.22 3.44 -7.44
CA VAL A 45 -26.58 3.98 -7.37
C VAL A 45 -27.62 2.87 -7.39
N GLN A 46 -27.42 1.82 -8.19
CA GLN A 46 -28.32 0.66 -8.20
C GLN A 46 -28.30 -0.05 -6.84
N TYR A 47 -27.10 -0.33 -6.29
CA TYR A 47 -26.95 -0.90 -4.97
C TYR A 47 -27.66 -0.08 -3.88
N LEU A 48 -27.51 1.25 -3.89
CA LEU A 48 -28.19 2.13 -2.94
C LEU A 48 -29.71 2.13 -3.08
N ARG A 49 -30.27 1.91 -4.27
CA ARG A 49 -31.73 1.74 -4.46
C ARG A 49 -32.22 0.43 -3.83
N GLU A 50 -31.45 -0.63 -3.92
CA GLU A 50 -31.76 -1.91 -3.28
C GLU A 50 -31.72 -1.76 -1.75
N GLU A 51 -30.67 -1.10 -1.22
CA GLU A 51 -30.53 -0.79 0.20
C GLU A 51 -31.65 0.12 0.70
N PHE A 52 -32.08 1.10 -0.09
CA PHE A 52 -33.23 1.96 0.23
C PHE A 52 -34.52 1.15 0.39
N SER A 53 -34.76 0.22 -0.52
CA SER A 53 -35.92 -0.67 -0.46
C SER A 53 -35.87 -1.57 0.79
N THR A 54 -34.73 -2.18 1.05
CA THR A 54 -34.51 -3.05 2.22
C THR A 54 -34.66 -2.27 3.54
N SER A 55 -34.10 -1.06 3.59
CA SER A 55 -34.15 -0.18 4.76
C SER A 55 -35.59 0.28 5.10
N SER A 56 -36.51 0.20 4.17
CA SER A 56 -37.96 0.47 4.42
C SER A 56 -38.58 -0.48 5.43
N ASN A 57 -37.96 -1.66 5.67
CA ASN A 57 -38.41 -2.68 6.63
C ASN A 57 -37.85 -2.47 8.05
N ILE A 58 -37.03 -1.44 8.29
CA ILE A 58 -36.49 -1.14 9.64
C ILE A 58 -37.64 -0.89 10.60
N LYS A 59 -37.68 -1.62 11.73
CA LYS A 59 -38.77 -1.56 12.70
C LYS A 59 -38.87 -0.20 13.39
N SER A 60 -37.74 0.39 13.79
CA SER A 60 -37.72 1.73 14.39
C SER A 60 -38.10 2.79 13.36
N LYS A 61 -39.18 3.51 13.60
CA LYS A 61 -39.71 4.54 12.69
C LYS A 61 -38.73 5.71 12.54
N SER A 62 -38.05 6.12 13.61
CA SER A 62 -37.06 7.20 13.58
C SER A 62 -35.81 6.78 12.80
N THR A 63 -35.22 5.63 13.16
CA THR A 63 -34.03 5.07 12.47
C THR A 63 -34.31 4.87 10.98
N ARG A 64 -35.47 4.29 10.64
CA ARG A 64 -35.87 4.11 9.25
C ARG A 64 -35.91 5.44 8.48
N LYS A 65 -36.56 6.47 9.02
CA LYS A 65 -36.63 7.80 8.41
C LYS A 65 -35.23 8.37 8.20
N ASN A 66 -34.35 8.27 9.20
CA ASN A 66 -33.01 8.82 9.17
C ASN A 66 -32.11 8.09 8.16
N VAL A 67 -32.17 6.75 8.10
CA VAL A 67 -31.43 5.95 7.13
C VAL A 67 -31.87 6.23 5.70
N LEU A 68 -33.18 6.26 5.44
CA LEU A 68 -33.73 6.56 4.11
C LEU A 68 -33.28 7.96 3.64
N ALA A 69 -33.37 8.96 4.51
CA ALA A 69 -32.93 10.32 4.19
C ALA A 69 -31.41 10.39 3.91
N ALA A 70 -30.59 9.60 4.65
CA ALA A 70 -29.16 9.52 4.40
C ALA A 70 -28.84 8.87 3.04
N ILE A 71 -29.53 7.79 2.67
CA ILE A 71 -29.36 7.14 1.35
C ILE A 71 -29.76 8.10 0.22
N GLU A 72 -30.87 8.80 0.35
CA GLU A 72 -31.32 9.81 -0.64
C GLU A 72 -30.28 10.93 -0.79
N SER A 73 -29.71 11.41 0.32
CA SER A 73 -28.65 12.42 0.32
C SER A 73 -27.42 11.93 -0.46
N ILE A 74 -26.98 10.69 -0.23
CA ILE A 74 -25.84 10.10 -0.95
C ILE A 74 -26.17 9.99 -2.45
N MET A 75 -27.33 9.42 -2.81
CA MET A 75 -27.73 9.27 -4.22
C MET A 75 -27.82 10.61 -4.95
N SER A 76 -28.31 11.65 -4.27
CA SER A 76 -28.40 13.00 -4.84
C SER A 76 -27.01 13.57 -5.14
N ARG A 77 -26.02 13.34 -4.28
CA ARG A 77 -24.63 13.83 -4.43
C ARG A 77 -23.84 13.01 -5.45
N LEU A 78 -24.09 11.71 -5.56
CA LEU A 78 -23.45 10.86 -6.57
C LEU A 78 -23.75 11.29 -8.01
N LYS A 79 -24.87 12.01 -8.25
CA LYS A 79 -25.21 12.55 -9.58
C LYS A 79 -24.17 13.54 -10.13
N TYR A 80 -23.38 14.16 -9.26
CA TYR A 80 -22.32 15.10 -9.66
C TYR A 80 -21.03 14.40 -10.10
N TYR A 81 -20.91 13.09 -9.87
CA TYR A 81 -19.75 12.29 -10.24
C TYR A 81 -20.06 11.41 -11.46
N LYS A 82 -19.30 11.55 -12.53
CA LYS A 82 -19.37 10.65 -13.70
C LYS A 82 -18.62 9.35 -13.44
N ALA A 83 -17.51 9.44 -12.72
CA ALA A 83 -16.68 8.34 -12.23
C ALA A 83 -16.11 8.72 -10.87
N PRO A 84 -15.69 7.75 -10.03
CA PRO A 84 -14.94 8.07 -8.83
C PRO A 84 -13.60 8.72 -9.17
N PRO A 85 -13.02 9.55 -8.29
CA PRO A 85 -11.64 10.03 -8.41
C PRO A 85 -10.62 8.86 -8.42
N GLU A 86 -9.40 9.12 -8.86
CA GLU A 86 -8.32 8.11 -8.95
C GLU A 86 -8.00 7.44 -7.61
N THR A 87 -8.24 8.12 -6.50
CA THR A 87 -8.05 7.58 -5.15
C THR A 87 -9.31 6.99 -4.53
N GLY A 88 -10.44 7.06 -5.26
CA GLY A 88 -11.75 6.63 -4.77
C GLY A 88 -12.51 7.75 -4.05
N LEU A 89 -13.68 7.43 -3.54
CA LEU A 89 -14.60 8.39 -2.93
C LEU A 89 -15.26 7.78 -1.70
N VAL A 90 -15.31 8.54 -0.60
CA VAL A 90 -15.92 8.07 0.64
C VAL A 90 -16.98 9.04 1.11
N PHE A 91 -18.17 8.50 1.44
CA PHE A 91 -19.29 9.25 2.01
C PHE A 91 -19.50 8.83 3.47
N PHE A 92 -19.61 9.83 4.34
CA PHE A 92 -20.03 9.69 5.71
C PHE A 92 -21.32 10.54 5.87
N VAL A 93 -22.45 9.87 5.95
CA VAL A 93 -23.77 10.54 5.93
C VAL A 93 -24.69 9.89 6.95
N GLY A 94 -25.39 10.70 7.71
CA GLY A 94 -26.38 10.20 8.66
C GLY A 94 -26.80 11.23 9.68
N HIS A 95 -27.69 10.85 10.58
CA HIS A 95 -28.17 11.72 11.64
C HIS A 95 -27.30 11.55 12.90
N VAL A 96 -26.50 12.56 13.20
CA VAL A 96 -25.65 12.59 14.41
C VAL A 96 -26.43 13.13 15.61
N ALA A 97 -26.19 12.57 16.78
CA ALA A 97 -26.76 13.05 18.01
C ALA A 97 -26.18 14.42 18.38
N THR A 98 -27.03 15.38 18.66
CA THR A 98 -26.70 16.71 19.16
C THR A 98 -27.14 16.84 20.63
N ARG A 99 -27.06 18.04 21.20
CA ARG A 99 -27.46 18.26 22.60
C ARG A 99 -28.95 17.97 22.80
N GLY A 100 -29.26 17.26 23.87
CA GLY A 100 -30.63 16.85 24.20
C GLY A 100 -31.10 15.69 23.31
N ASP A 101 -32.38 15.70 22.90
CA ASP A 101 -33.04 14.63 22.15
C ASP A 101 -33.05 14.85 20.63
N GLN A 102 -32.24 15.81 20.15
CA GLN A 102 -32.21 16.19 18.75
C GLN A 102 -31.11 15.45 17.97
N THR A 103 -31.36 15.25 16.68
CA THR A 103 -30.37 14.74 15.72
C THR A 103 -30.28 15.69 14.56
N GLU A 104 -29.12 15.84 13.98
CA GLU A 104 -28.87 16.67 12.80
C GLU A 104 -28.24 15.85 11.68
N MET A 105 -28.66 16.13 10.44
CA MET A 105 -28.09 15.48 9.27
C MET A 105 -26.66 15.98 9.06
N TYR A 106 -25.71 15.07 9.18
CA TYR A 106 -24.30 15.29 8.88
C TYR A 106 -23.95 14.67 7.54
N THR A 107 -23.14 15.38 6.75
CA THR A 107 -22.63 14.87 5.47
C THR A 107 -21.19 15.32 5.30
N LYS A 108 -20.32 14.36 5.11
CA LYS A 108 -18.91 14.58 4.75
C LYS A 108 -18.55 13.67 3.59
N ILE A 109 -17.91 14.26 2.57
CA ILE A 109 -17.36 13.53 1.42
C ILE A 109 -15.86 13.70 1.50
N ILE A 110 -15.12 12.61 1.34
CA ILE A 110 -13.67 12.58 1.43
C ILE A 110 -13.12 11.87 0.19
N GLU A 111 -12.16 12.52 -0.46
CA GLU A 111 -11.25 11.89 -1.41
C GLU A 111 -9.99 11.50 -0.62
N PRO A 112 -9.73 10.19 -0.41
CA PRO A 112 -8.60 9.77 0.39
C PRO A 112 -7.27 10.11 -0.30
N PRO A 113 -6.18 10.30 0.45
CA PRO A 113 -4.87 10.58 -0.14
C PRO A 113 -4.30 9.41 -0.95
N GLU A 114 -4.80 8.20 -0.70
CA GLU A 114 -4.36 6.98 -1.36
C GLU A 114 -5.53 6.12 -1.81
N PRO A 115 -5.38 5.42 -2.96
CA PRO A 115 -6.43 4.55 -3.46
C PRO A 115 -6.66 3.36 -2.54
N PHE A 116 -7.90 2.93 -2.45
CA PHE A 116 -8.33 1.70 -1.80
C PHE A 116 -9.11 0.83 -2.79
N GLN A 117 -9.15 -0.50 -2.52
CA GLN A 117 -9.72 -1.46 -3.49
C GLN A 117 -11.08 -2.01 -3.07
N THR A 118 -11.50 -1.80 -1.83
CA THR A 118 -12.66 -2.48 -1.28
C THR A 118 -13.88 -1.57 -1.28
N PHE A 119 -14.92 -1.96 -2.04
CA PHE A 119 -16.24 -1.37 -1.89
C PHE A 119 -16.84 -1.77 -0.54
N MET A 120 -17.35 -0.80 0.22
CA MET A 120 -17.99 -1.06 1.51
C MET A 120 -19.18 -0.13 1.71
N TYR A 121 -20.30 -0.72 2.10
CA TYR A 121 -21.48 0.00 2.64
C TYR A 121 -21.75 -0.53 4.04
N LYS A 122 -21.76 0.35 5.04
CA LYS A 122 -22.12 0.00 6.40
C LYS A 122 -23.01 1.07 7.02
N CYS A 123 -24.01 0.60 7.76
CA CYS A 123 -24.94 1.43 8.52
C CYS A 123 -24.81 1.07 9.99
N ASP A 124 -24.31 2.00 10.82
CA ASP A 124 -24.02 1.75 12.24
C ASP A 124 -24.28 3.00 13.11
N SER A 125 -24.08 2.89 14.39
CA SER A 125 -24.12 4.02 15.36
C SER A 125 -22.88 4.90 15.31
N VAL A 126 -21.81 4.44 14.67
CA VAL A 126 -20.55 5.16 14.45
C VAL A 126 -20.13 5.08 12.99
N PHE A 127 -19.31 6.02 12.54
CA PHE A 127 -18.69 5.92 11.23
C PHE A 127 -17.52 4.93 11.25
N HIS A 128 -17.44 4.09 10.22
CA HIS A 128 -16.34 3.14 10.02
C HIS A 128 -15.18 3.84 9.33
N LEU A 129 -14.09 4.09 10.06
CA LEU A 129 -12.95 4.91 9.62
C LEU A 129 -11.66 4.10 9.45
N GLU A 130 -11.69 2.80 9.77
CA GLU A 130 -10.50 1.95 9.89
C GLU A 130 -9.64 1.96 8.62
N GLN A 131 -10.27 1.88 7.45
CA GLN A 131 -9.56 1.89 6.16
C GLN A 131 -8.83 3.22 5.90
N LEU A 132 -9.40 4.34 6.34
CA LEU A 132 -8.78 5.65 6.18
C LEU A 132 -7.74 5.94 7.27
N GLN A 133 -7.92 5.41 8.46
CA GLN A 133 -6.97 5.55 9.57
C GLN A 133 -5.65 4.85 9.26
N THR A 134 -5.67 3.72 8.55
CA THR A 134 -4.44 3.03 8.10
C THR A 134 -3.60 3.90 7.14
N GLN A 135 -4.22 4.80 6.39
CA GLN A 135 -3.53 5.74 5.49
C GLN A 135 -2.86 6.91 6.24
N LEU A 136 -3.26 7.16 7.51
CA LEU A 136 -2.65 8.20 8.36
C LEU A 136 -1.38 7.73 9.08
N GLY A 137 -1.19 6.41 9.21
CA GLY A 137 0.00 5.85 9.82
C GLY A 137 1.26 6.35 9.11
N GLU A 138 2.34 6.55 9.86
CA GLU A 138 3.65 6.69 9.25
C GLU A 138 3.93 5.39 8.48
N LYS A 139 3.93 5.50 7.16
CA LYS A 139 4.28 4.35 6.35
C LYS A 139 5.74 4.07 6.51
N GLU A 140 6.02 2.91 7.06
CA GLU A 140 7.38 2.41 7.04
C GLU A 140 7.74 2.09 5.59
N ILE A 141 8.80 2.74 5.12
CA ILE A 141 9.32 2.54 3.76
C ILE A 141 10.52 1.61 3.82
N TYR A 142 10.48 0.58 2.99
CA TYR A 142 11.56 -0.39 2.85
C TYR A 142 11.95 -0.56 1.39
N GLY A 143 13.25 -0.62 1.12
CA GLY A 143 13.78 -1.05 -0.18
C GLY A 143 13.73 -2.57 -0.28
N LEU A 144 13.35 -3.08 -1.43
CA LEU A 144 13.30 -4.51 -1.73
C LEU A 144 14.15 -4.79 -2.97
N ILE A 145 15.11 -5.72 -2.85
CA ILE A 145 15.89 -6.22 -3.98
C ILE A 145 15.79 -7.75 -3.93
N VAL A 146 15.21 -8.34 -4.95
CA VAL A 146 15.18 -9.80 -5.11
C VAL A 146 15.94 -10.16 -6.36
N MET A 147 17.00 -10.98 -6.22
CA MET A 147 17.86 -11.29 -7.35
C MET A 147 18.35 -12.72 -7.36
N ASP A 148 18.57 -13.23 -8.55
CA ASP A 148 19.35 -14.44 -8.81
C ASP A 148 20.34 -14.17 -9.95
N ARG A 149 20.92 -15.25 -10.55
CA ARG A 149 21.85 -15.09 -11.68
C ARG A 149 21.16 -14.78 -13.00
N LYS A 150 19.83 -14.89 -13.07
CA LYS A 150 19.04 -14.73 -14.31
C LYS A 150 18.28 -13.42 -14.34
N GLU A 151 17.80 -12.98 -13.21
CA GLU A 151 16.95 -11.79 -13.10
C GLU A 151 17.08 -11.12 -11.75
N ALA A 152 16.73 -9.84 -11.70
CA ALA A 152 16.63 -9.07 -10.48
C ALA A 152 15.43 -8.14 -10.54
N THR A 153 14.72 -8.07 -9.42
CA THR A 153 13.60 -7.15 -9.24
C THR A 153 13.92 -6.16 -8.12
N VAL A 154 13.75 -4.88 -8.42
CA VAL A 154 13.90 -3.79 -7.46
C VAL A 154 12.53 -3.16 -7.22
N GLY A 155 12.18 -2.97 -5.96
CA GLY A 155 10.90 -2.38 -5.56
C GLY A 155 10.97 -1.64 -4.24
N VAL A 156 9.89 -0.96 -3.90
CA VAL A 156 9.70 -0.26 -2.62
C VAL A 156 8.43 -0.77 -1.96
N LEU A 157 8.55 -1.17 -0.70
CA LEU A 157 7.41 -1.43 0.17
C LEU A 157 7.10 -0.15 0.96
N SER A 158 5.86 0.32 0.86
CA SER A 158 5.35 1.45 1.63
C SER A 158 4.08 1.03 2.36
N GLY A 159 4.19 0.85 3.68
CA GLY A 159 3.13 0.24 4.47
C GLY A 159 2.83 -1.20 4.01
N THR A 160 1.68 -1.42 3.38
CA THR A 160 1.26 -2.73 2.82
C THR A 160 1.40 -2.82 1.30
N ASN A 161 1.74 -1.71 0.63
CA ASN A 161 1.80 -1.64 -0.82
C ASN A 161 3.23 -1.88 -1.33
N ILE A 162 3.38 -2.85 -2.23
CA ILE A 162 4.63 -3.12 -2.93
C ILE A 162 4.55 -2.47 -4.31
N ASN A 163 5.47 -1.53 -4.56
CA ASN A 163 5.67 -0.93 -5.89
C ASN A 163 6.92 -1.51 -6.52
N VAL A 164 6.76 -2.31 -7.59
CA VAL A 164 7.86 -2.83 -8.38
C VAL A 164 8.33 -1.73 -9.34
N ILE A 165 9.58 -1.29 -9.18
CA ILE A 165 10.17 -0.21 -9.97
C ILE A 165 10.73 -0.77 -11.27
N THR A 166 11.47 -1.88 -11.19
CA THR A 166 12.06 -2.52 -12.37
C THR A 166 12.26 -4.02 -12.17
N ASN A 167 12.24 -4.72 -13.29
CA ASN A 167 12.67 -6.12 -13.39
C ASN A 167 13.76 -6.19 -14.47
N GLU A 168 14.98 -6.55 -14.06
CA GLU A 168 16.16 -6.58 -14.91
C GLU A 168 16.57 -8.02 -15.22
N GLN A 169 16.74 -8.33 -16.49
CA GLN A 169 17.18 -9.66 -16.94
C GLN A 169 18.69 -9.73 -17.09
N SER A 170 19.27 -10.82 -16.61
CA SER A 170 20.71 -11.07 -16.69
C SER A 170 21.06 -11.76 -18.01
N LEU A 171 22.19 -11.35 -18.59
CA LEU A 171 22.82 -12.03 -19.72
C LEU A 171 23.89 -13.05 -19.28
N VAL A 172 23.94 -13.41 -18.00
CA VAL A 172 24.91 -14.38 -17.46
C VAL A 172 24.65 -15.76 -18.05
N PRO A 173 25.64 -16.37 -18.74
CA PRO A 173 25.45 -17.69 -19.33
C PRO A 173 25.22 -18.77 -18.26
N SER A 174 24.36 -19.75 -18.56
CA SER A 174 24.16 -20.91 -17.68
C SER A 174 25.41 -21.79 -17.64
N LYS A 175 25.64 -22.42 -16.47
CA LYS A 175 26.77 -23.37 -16.33
C LYS A 175 26.62 -24.53 -17.29
N HIS A 176 27.59 -24.70 -18.20
CA HIS A 176 27.75 -25.93 -18.98
C HIS A 176 28.62 -26.93 -18.19
N HIS A 177 28.10 -28.14 -17.98
CA HIS A 177 28.75 -29.21 -17.25
C HIS A 177 29.74 -30.04 -18.09
N GLN A 178 30.20 -29.58 -19.24
CA GLN A 178 31.20 -30.30 -20.01
C GLN A 178 32.63 -29.90 -19.56
N GLY A 179 33.33 -30.84 -18.93
CA GLY A 179 34.71 -30.69 -18.47
C GLY A 179 35.68 -30.63 -19.66
N GLY A 180 36.64 -29.68 -19.59
CA GLY A 180 37.70 -29.52 -20.56
C GLY A 180 38.69 -28.41 -20.12
N GLN A 181 39.83 -28.28 -20.79
CA GLN A 181 40.87 -27.29 -20.46
C GLN A 181 40.37 -25.83 -20.51
N SER A 182 39.27 -25.54 -21.20
CA SER A 182 38.60 -24.23 -21.29
C SER A 182 37.60 -23.95 -20.15
N SER A 183 37.30 -24.92 -19.31
CA SER A 183 36.30 -24.78 -18.21
C SER A 183 36.64 -23.62 -17.26
N ARG A 184 37.88 -23.50 -16.81
CA ARG A 184 38.30 -22.41 -15.91
C ARG A 184 38.19 -21.00 -16.54
N ARG A 185 38.44 -20.90 -17.86
CA ARG A 185 38.27 -19.62 -18.55
C ARG A 185 36.80 -19.25 -18.65
N TYR A 186 35.95 -20.22 -18.89
CA TYR A 186 34.49 -20.01 -19.00
C TYR A 186 33.90 -19.69 -17.64
N GLU A 187 34.33 -20.34 -16.56
CA GLU A 187 33.95 -19.99 -15.20
C GLU A 187 34.24 -18.54 -14.84
N ARG A 188 35.49 -18.07 -15.17
CA ARG A 188 35.85 -16.65 -14.96
C ARG A 188 34.97 -15.68 -15.74
N LEU A 189 34.59 -16.02 -16.98
CA LEU A 189 33.67 -15.17 -17.78
C LEU A 189 32.27 -15.09 -17.15
N ILE A 190 31.76 -16.21 -16.63
CA ILE A 190 30.49 -16.26 -15.90
C ILE A 190 30.56 -15.40 -14.63
N GLU A 191 31.65 -15.47 -13.89
CA GLU A 191 31.85 -14.66 -12.68
C GLU A 191 31.91 -13.16 -13.00
N ILE A 192 32.64 -12.77 -14.07
CA ILE A 192 32.72 -11.38 -14.50
C ILE A 192 31.34 -10.89 -14.94
N ALA A 193 30.61 -11.66 -15.75
CA ALA A 193 29.28 -11.29 -16.20
C ALA A 193 28.26 -11.19 -15.04
N ALA A 194 28.36 -12.07 -14.06
CA ALA A 194 27.55 -12.00 -12.84
C ALA A 194 27.87 -10.74 -12.02
N HIS A 195 29.17 -10.42 -11.91
CA HIS A 195 29.60 -9.20 -11.22
C HIS A 195 29.06 -7.93 -11.88
N GLU A 196 29.19 -7.83 -13.21
CA GLU A 196 28.67 -6.68 -13.96
C GLU A 196 27.14 -6.55 -13.82
N PHE A 197 26.43 -7.69 -13.84
CA PHE A 197 24.98 -7.69 -13.60
C PHE A 197 24.62 -7.19 -12.22
N PHE A 198 25.28 -7.68 -11.15
CA PHE A 198 25.01 -7.23 -9.79
C PHE A 198 25.35 -5.76 -9.57
N LYS A 199 26.41 -5.27 -10.22
CA LYS A 199 26.76 -3.86 -10.22
C LYS A 199 25.63 -3.01 -10.86
N LYS A 200 25.16 -3.43 -12.05
CA LYS A 200 24.04 -2.78 -12.72
C LYS A 200 22.77 -2.73 -11.85
N VAL A 201 22.43 -3.84 -11.18
CA VAL A 201 21.29 -3.87 -10.24
C VAL A 201 21.49 -2.91 -9.07
N GLY A 202 22.71 -2.82 -8.56
CA GLY A 202 23.08 -1.86 -7.52
C GLY A 202 22.90 -0.40 -7.94
N ASP A 203 23.33 -0.06 -9.15
CA ASP A 203 23.16 1.28 -9.70
C ASP A 203 21.66 1.62 -9.87
N ILE A 204 20.86 0.69 -10.42
CA ILE A 204 19.40 0.83 -10.55
C ILE A 204 18.73 1.00 -9.18
N ALA A 205 19.11 0.18 -8.20
CA ALA A 205 18.57 0.27 -6.86
C ALA A 205 18.94 1.60 -6.17
N ASN A 206 20.14 2.09 -6.41
CA ASN A 206 20.57 3.38 -5.90
C ASN A 206 19.72 4.53 -6.45
N ASP A 207 19.53 4.56 -7.77
CA ASP A 207 18.68 5.57 -8.42
C ASP A 207 17.23 5.48 -7.94
N ALA A 208 16.71 4.27 -7.78
CA ALA A 208 15.36 4.01 -7.31
C ALA A 208 15.11 4.44 -5.86
N PHE A 209 16.10 4.27 -4.99
CA PHE A 209 15.94 4.51 -3.54
C PHE A 209 16.34 5.92 -3.12
N MET A 210 17.19 6.62 -3.89
CA MET A 210 17.67 7.97 -3.55
C MET A 210 16.56 8.96 -3.21
N PRO A 211 15.42 9.02 -3.92
CA PRO A 211 14.34 9.96 -3.59
C PRO A 211 13.77 9.78 -2.18
N SER A 212 13.69 8.53 -1.70
CA SER A 212 13.09 8.17 -0.40
C SER A 212 14.09 7.66 0.63
N ILE A 213 15.39 7.73 0.37
CA ILE A 213 16.42 7.13 1.22
C ILE A 213 16.39 7.64 2.67
N ARG A 214 16.00 8.88 2.90
CA ARG A 214 15.89 9.48 4.23
C ARG A 214 14.74 8.92 5.06
N GLU A 215 13.64 8.56 4.41
CA GLU A 215 12.42 8.01 5.01
C GLU A 215 12.47 6.49 5.11
N MET A 216 13.35 5.86 4.32
CA MET A 216 13.49 4.41 4.26
C MET A 216 14.11 3.86 5.54
N LYS A 217 13.45 2.87 6.18
CA LYS A 217 13.92 2.24 7.42
C LYS A 217 15.04 1.23 7.20
N ALA A 218 14.88 0.39 6.19
CA ALA A 218 15.87 -0.62 5.83
C ALA A 218 15.76 -1.05 4.37
N ILE A 219 16.75 -1.77 3.87
CA ILE A 219 16.75 -2.40 2.55
C ILE A 219 16.88 -3.92 2.75
N PHE A 220 15.92 -4.66 2.20
CA PHE A 220 15.93 -6.12 2.22
C PHE A 220 16.43 -6.66 0.88
N ILE A 221 17.41 -7.58 0.96
CA ILE A 221 17.95 -8.25 -0.21
C ILE A 221 17.64 -9.74 -0.08
N GLY A 222 16.95 -10.30 -1.07
CA GLY A 222 16.58 -11.70 -1.15
C GLY A 222 17.13 -12.39 -2.39
N GLY A 223 17.38 -13.69 -2.28
CA GLY A 223 17.85 -14.53 -3.38
C GLY A 223 18.39 -15.87 -2.92
N PRO A 224 18.79 -16.78 -3.86
CA PRO A 224 19.41 -18.05 -3.52
C PRO A 224 20.72 -17.86 -2.74
N GLY A 225 20.98 -18.71 -1.75
CA GLY A 225 22.12 -18.60 -0.83
C GLY A 225 23.48 -18.39 -1.51
N GLY A 226 23.75 -19.07 -2.62
CA GLY A 226 25.00 -18.89 -3.37
C GLY A 226 25.17 -17.53 -4.05
N VAL A 227 24.09 -16.75 -4.22
CA VAL A 227 24.13 -15.35 -4.70
C VAL A 227 24.39 -14.42 -3.52
N LEU A 228 23.75 -14.67 -2.38
CA LEU A 228 23.87 -13.86 -1.17
C LEU A 228 25.21 -14.08 -0.46
N GLU A 229 25.76 -15.30 -0.49
CA GLU A 229 27.08 -15.63 0.07
C GLU A 229 28.23 -15.12 -0.81
N GLY A 230 28.11 -15.18 -2.15
CA GLY A 230 29.06 -14.60 -3.11
C GLY A 230 29.04 -13.07 -3.12
N SER A 231 27.91 -12.48 -2.79
CA SER A 231 27.70 -11.06 -2.52
C SER A 231 27.87 -10.73 -1.03
N GLY A 232 28.71 -11.48 -0.28
CA GLY A 232 28.84 -11.28 1.14
C GLY A 232 28.70 -9.81 1.54
N ASN A 233 28.17 -9.51 2.72
CA ASN A 233 27.79 -8.17 3.20
C ASN A 233 28.87 -7.08 2.95
N SER A 234 30.12 -7.49 2.66
CA SER A 234 31.24 -6.68 2.21
C SER A 234 31.25 -6.40 0.70
N GLN A 235 30.62 -7.22 -0.15
CA GLN A 235 30.71 -7.07 -1.60
C GLN A 235 29.63 -6.17 -2.19
N LEU A 236 28.42 -6.16 -1.69
CA LEU A 236 27.49 -5.08 -2.03
C LEU A 236 28.01 -3.71 -1.53
N ARG A 237 28.74 -3.68 -0.42
CA ARG A 237 29.55 -2.50 -0.02
C ARG A 237 30.75 -2.27 -0.95
N GLY A 238 31.35 -3.33 -1.51
CA GLY A 238 32.50 -3.26 -2.43
C GLY A 238 32.13 -2.88 -3.86
N TYR A 239 30.86 -3.05 -4.25
CA TYR A 239 30.34 -2.68 -5.59
C TYR A 239 29.84 -1.24 -5.67
N GLY A 240 30.16 -0.39 -4.70
CA GLY A 240 29.74 1.01 -4.70
C GLY A 240 28.31 1.23 -4.24
N CYS A 241 27.56 0.18 -3.87
CA CYS A 241 26.27 0.29 -3.23
C CYS A 241 26.43 0.63 -1.73
N THR A 242 27.03 1.76 -1.44
CA THR A 242 26.99 2.35 -0.10
C THR A 242 25.64 3.03 0.05
N PHE A 243 24.63 2.27 0.45
CA PHE A 243 23.38 2.85 0.94
C PHE A 243 23.69 3.60 2.24
N GLN A 244 23.76 4.91 2.16
CA GLN A 244 24.20 5.80 3.23
C GLN A 244 23.54 5.43 4.58
N GLY A 245 24.25 4.71 5.44
CA GLY A 245 23.90 4.53 6.85
C GLY A 245 22.68 3.66 7.17
N LYS A 246 22.13 2.90 6.22
CA LYS A 246 20.97 2.02 6.46
C LYS A 246 21.40 0.57 6.64
N GLU A 247 20.75 -0.12 7.58
CA GLU A 247 20.97 -1.56 7.80
C GLU A 247 20.41 -2.37 6.63
N THR A 248 21.22 -3.26 6.09
CA THR A 248 20.80 -4.23 5.07
C THR A 248 20.61 -5.58 5.73
N SER A 249 19.41 -6.17 5.62
CA SER A 249 19.16 -7.53 6.09
C SER A 249 18.93 -8.46 4.90
N CYS A 250 19.60 -9.62 4.92
CA CYS A 250 19.46 -10.66 3.90
C CYS A 250 18.43 -11.68 4.35
N ILE A 251 17.43 -11.97 3.50
CA ILE A 251 16.44 -13.03 3.73
C ILE A 251 16.83 -14.22 2.82
N PRO A 252 17.34 -15.33 3.38
CA PRO A 252 17.67 -16.52 2.59
C PRO A 252 16.38 -17.25 2.17
N ASP A 253 16.33 -17.74 0.93
CA ASP A 253 15.26 -18.61 0.45
C ASP A 253 15.30 -19.96 1.20
N ARG A 254 14.18 -20.35 1.82
CA ARG A 254 14.05 -21.60 2.61
C ARG A 254 14.03 -22.88 1.78
N ARG A 255 14.15 -22.85 0.46
CA ARG A 255 14.06 -24.03 -0.40
C ARG A 255 15.36 -24.82 -0.60
N GLY A 256 16.40 -24.52 0.15
CA GLY A 256 17.69 -25.26 0.06
C GLY A 256 18.42 -25.33 1.38
N GLY A 257 18.14 -26.36 2.19
CA GLY A 257 19.07 -27.01 3.12
C GLY A 257 19.51 -26.23 4.36
N ARG A 258 19.16 -26.81 5.50
CA ARG A 258 19.71 -26.70 6.88
C ARG A 258 20.19 -25.31 7.35
N GLY A 259 19.36 -24.74 8.21
CA GLY A 259 19.57 -23.49 8.87
C GLY A 259 20.82 -23.42 9.75
N GLN A 260 21.59 -22.37 9.60
CA GLN A 260 22.38 -21.80 10.69
C GLN A 260 21.63 -20.59 11.25
N LYS A 261 21.30 -20.67 12.53
CA LYS A 261 20.78 -19.53 13.29
C LYS A 261 21.89 -18.50 13.42
N MET A 262 21.74 -17.35 12.77
CA MET A 262 22.56 -16.20 13.12
C MET A 262 21.83 -15.39 14.19
N GLY A 263 22.51 -15.21 15.32
CA GLY A 263 22.02 -14.47 16.47
C GLY A 263 21.87 -12.99 16.15
N ILE A 264 20.75 -12.46 16.58
CA ILE A 264 20.49 -11.03 16.67
C ILE A 264 21.30 -10.52 17.87
N HIS A 265 22.32 -9.72 17.63
CA HIS A 265 22.91 -8.88 18.67
C HIS A 265 22.22 -7.50 18.63
N THR A 266 21.59 -7.22 19.74
CA THR A 266 21.04 -5.90 20.13
C THR A 266 22.10 -4.81 20.16
#